data_648bafecd3040a26594d8b956247f1bb
#
_entry.id   648bafecd3040a26594d8b956247f1bb
#
_cell.length_a   1.000
_cell.length_b   1.000
_cell.length_c   1.000
_cell.angle_alpha   90.00
_cell.angle_beta   90.00
_cell.angle_gamma   90.00
#
_symmetry.space_group_name_H-M   'P 1'
#
loop_
_entity.id
_entity.type
_entity.pdbx_description
1 polymer ?
#
loop_
_entity_poly.entity_id
_entity_poly.type
_entity_poly.pdbx_seq_one_letter_code
_entity_poly.pdbx_strand_id
1 'polypeptide(L)'
;MSSIDWASTLAMPPGVRRFERTIPTHALEREAELTRTQCDGLGKMTGLTLLGVVQEGTTGIPAATAMGRRIDAVLFLWASLGNTRALESTATIVHGCFPHPSVLIQENTRGDVCVSAALTSRRKRAAGLSVDAMEVDTSVGLWRRTEQGKAFLSSLAFDTLDQRSLAHLTADMMARIRLARVAHLVGFYPDPELCRSPDVVALIECLLERQSRQDQLRAQWKARGTTQRERLRLRIPLAEAMSQTKAAIEELTRRCGP
;
A
#
# COMPACT_ATOMS: atom_id res chain seq x y z
N MET A 1 12.76 21.37 -6.61
CA MET A 1 12.68 20.01 -7.18
C MET A 1 11.34 19.92 -7.90
N SER A 2 11.31 19.52 -9.18
CA SER A 2 10.07 19.32 -9.93
C SER A 2 9.22 18.28 -9.25
N SER A 3 7.98 18.59 -8.88
CA SER A 3 7.00 17.60 -8.43
C SER A 3 6.76 16.61 -9.56
N ILE A 4 6.64 15.33 -9.23
CA ILE A 4 6.33 14.30 -10.23
C ILE A 4 4.87 14.52 -10.67
N ASP A 5 4.62 14.50 -11.97
CA ASP A 5 3.26 14.32 -12.46
C ASP A 5 2.84 12.86 -12.31
N TRP A 6 2.23 12.56 -11.16
CA TRP A 6 1.78 11.22 -10.82
C TRP A 6 0.68 10.71 -11.73
N ALA A 7 -0.18 11.59 -12.22
CA ALA A 7 -1.23 11.19 -13.14
C ALA A 7 -0.65 10.71 -14.48
N SER A 8 0.39 11.38 -14.99
CA SER A 8 1.13 10.90 -16.16
C SER A 8 1.97 9.66 -15.87
N THR A 9 2.60 9.56 -14.70
CA THR A 9 3.37 8.38 -14.28
C THR A 9 2.51 7.12 -14.22
N LEU A 10 1.26 7.26 -13.75
CA LEU A 10 0.29 6.17 -13.71
C LEU A 10 -0.49 5.99 -15.02
N ALA A 11 -0.16 6.72 -16.07
CA ALA A 11 -0.86 6.71 -17.37
C ALA A 11 -2.40 6.87 -17.23
N MET A 12 -2.85 7.74 -16.31
CA MET A 12 -4.27 7.91 -16.02
C MET A 12 -5.03 8.47 -17.22
N PRO A 13 -6.18 7.86 -17.61
CA PRO A 13 -7.02 8.41 -18.70
C PRO A 13 -7.52 9.82 -18.38
N PRO A 14 -7.70 10.69 -19.39
CA PRO A 14 -8.20 12.05 -19.18
C PRO A 14 -9.54 12.13 -18.45
N GLY A 15 -10.43 11.16 -18.66
CA GLY A 15 -11.71 11.07 -17.97
C GLY A 15 -11.60 10.92 -16.46
N VAL A 16 -10.58 10.21 -15.99
CA VAL A 16 -10.28 10.01 -14.55
C VAL A 16 -9.79 11.30 -13.92
N ARG A 17 -8.94 12.06 -14.62
CA ARG A 17 -8.33 13.31 -14.14
C ARG A 17 -9.29 14.49 -13.99
N ARG A 18 -10.52 14.41 -14.51
CA ARG A 18 -11.53 15.48 -14.39
C ARG A 18 -11.87 15.85 -12.94
N PHE A 19 -11.57 14.97 -11.99
CA PHE A 19 -11.84 15.16 -10.55
C PHE A 19 -10.60 15.63 -9.77
N GLU A 20 -9.51 15.96 -10.46
CA GLU A 20 -8.28 16.44 -9.81
C GLU A 20 -8.56 17.69 -8.96
N ARG A 21 -8.29 17.60 -7.66
CA ARG A 21 -8.48 18.71 -6.72
C ARG A 21 -7.69 18.50 -5.43
N THR A 22 -7.27 19.61 -4.83
CA THR A 22 -6.70 19.61 -3.48
C THR A 22 -7.79 19.34 -2.44
N ILE A 23 -7.50 18.48 -1.48
CA ILE A 23 -8.38 18.16 -0.35
C ILE A 23 -7.80 18.81 0.91
N PRO A 24 -8.51 19.76 1.54
CA PRO A 24 -8.06 20.36 2.79
C PRO A 24 -8.03 19.30 3.91
N THR A 25 -6.91 19.17 4.62
CA THR A 25 -6.76 18.16 5.70
C THR A 25 -7.77 18.38 6.83
N HIS A 26 -8.10 19.64 7.16
CA HIS A 26 -9.11 19.96 8.18
C HIS A 26 -10.52 19.49 7.81
N ALA A 27 -10.83 19.30 6.52
CA ALA A 27 -12.09 18.71 6.10
C ALA A 27 -12.15 17.22 6.47
N LEU A 28 -11.03 16.50 6.31
CA LEU A 28 -10.96 15.09 6.72
C LEU A 28 -11.11 14.93 8.23
N GLU A 29 -10.46 15.78 9.02
CA GLU A 29 -10.56 15.76 10.48
C GLU A 29 -12.00 15.89 10.97
N ARG A 30 -12.77 16.78 10.34
CA ARG A 30 -14.17 17.04 10.68
C ARG A 30 -15.11 15.92 10.23
N GLU A 31 -14.90 15.36 9.04
CA GLU A 31 -15.82 14.41 8.43
C GLU A 31 -15.57 12.96 8.87
N ALA A 32 -14.35 12.62 9.27
CA ALA A 32 -13.98 11.25 9.59
C ALA A 32 -13.97 10.94 11.10
N GLU A 33 -14.39 11.87 11.96
CA GLU A 33 -14.43 11.71 13.44
C GLU A 33 -13.10 11.16 14.01
N LEU A 34 -11.99 11.74 13.56
CA LEU A 34 -10.65 11.26 13.91
C LEU A 34 -10.30 11.51 15.37
N THR A 35 -9.59 10.56 15.96
CA THR A 35 -8.99 10.75 17.28
C THR A 35 -7.85 11.79 17.22
N ARG A 36 -7.49 12.37 18.37
CA ARG A 36 -6.39 13.33 18.45
C ARG A 36 -5.08 12.78 17.86
N THR A 37 -4.75 11.53 18.14
CA THR A 37 -3.55 10.88 17.59
C THR A 37 -3.61 10.77 16.06
N GLN A 38 -4.79 10.53 15.50
CA GLN A 38 -4.98 10.50 14.05
C GLN A 38 -4.88 11.90 13.43
N CYS A 39 -5.43 12.92 14.07
CA CYS A 39 -5.26 14.31 13.65
C CYS A 39 -3.77 14.71 13.66
N ASP A 40 -3.02 14.35 14.70
CA ASP A 40 -1.57 14.58 14.77
C ASP A 40 -0.83 13.84 13.63
N GLY A 41 -1.33 12.67 13.23
CA GLY A 41 -0.84 11.92 12.07
C GLY A 41 -1.09 12.65 10.75
N LEU A 42 -2.30 13.18 10.54
CA LEU A 42 -2.64 13.99 9.36
C LEU A 42 -1.87 15.31 9.32
N GLY A 43 -1.60 15.93 10.46
CA GLY A 43 -0.81 17.16 10.58
C GLY A 43 0.63 17.04 10.06
N LYS A 44 1.11 15.82 9.78
CA LYS A 44 2.39 15.58 9.11
C LYS A 44 2.33 15.78 7.60
N MET A 45 1.13 15.81 7.03
CA MET A 45 0.92 16.09 5.61
C MET A 45 0.97 17.59 5.36
N THR A 46 1.67 17.97 4.30
CA THR A 46 1.71 19.34 3.80
C THR A 46 0.70 19.59 2.69
N GLY A 47 0.12 18.53 2.14
CA GLY A 47 -0.94 18.58 1.13
C GLY A 47 -1.50 17.19 0.83
N LEU A 48 -2.78 17.18 0.45
CA LEU A 48 -3.46 16.01 -0.08
C LEU A 48 -4.21 16.40 -1.33
N THR A 49 -4.03 15.65 -2.41
CA THR A 49 -4.67 15.87 -3.71
C THR A 49 -5.39 14.62 -4.15
N LEU A 50 -6.64 14.75 -4.56
CA LEU A 50 -7.33 13.75 -5.35
C LEU A 50 -6.81 13.86 -6.79
N LEU A 51 -6.06 12.86 -7.26
CA LEU A 51 -5.53 12.82 -8.62
C LEU A 51 -6.61 12.44 -9.64
N GLY A 52 -7.57 11.62 -9.21
CA GLY A 52 -8.64 11.18 -10.07
C GLY A 52 -9.56 10.15 -9.42
N VAL A 53 -10.67 9.89 -10.12
CA VAL A 53 -11.68 8.90 -9.73
C VAL A 53 -11.93 7.96 -10.89
N VAL A 54 -11.66 6.67 -10.67
CA VAL A 54 -12.00 5.61 -11.62
C VAL A 54 -13.39 5.10 -11.27
N GLN A 55 -14.32 5.27 -12.19
CA GLN A 55 -15.69 4.79 -12.10
C GLN A 55 -16.20 4.44 -13.50
N GLU A 56 -17.29 3.68 -13.57
CA GLU A 56 -17.84 3.24 -14.86
C GLU A 56 -18.05 4.40 -15.86
N GLY A 57 -18.60 5.51 -15.39
CA GLY A 57 -18.84 6.71 -16.22
C GLY A 57 -17.58 7.44 -16.71
N THR A 58 -16.39 7.16 -16.14
CA THR A 58 -15.12 7.80 -16.56
C THR A 58 -14.23 6.89 -17.40
N THR A 59 -14.36 5.58 -17.27
CA THR A 59 -13.45 4.62 -17.87
C THR A 59 -14.14 3.48 -18.61
N GLY A 60 -15.44 3.30 -18.43
CA GLY A 60 -16.18 2.13 -18.91
C GLY A 60 -15.92 0.85 -18.10
N ILE A 61 -15.08 0.89 -17.06
CA ILE A 61 -14.81 -0.26 -16.21
C ILE A 61 -16.03 -0.49 -15.31
N PRO A 62 -16.68 -1.68 -15.36
CA PRO A 62 -17.91 -1.91 -14.65
C PRO A 62 -17.70 -1.99 -13.13
N ALA A 63 -18.69 -1.50 -12.39
CA ALA A 63 -18.77 -1.70 -10.96
C ALA A 63 -18.89 -3.19 -10.65
N ALA A 64 -18.37 -3.62 -9.50
CA ALA A 64 -18.43 -5.01 -9.07
C ALA A 64 -18.59 -5.13 -7.55
N THR A 65 -18.90 -6.34 -7.08
CA THR A 65 -19.00 -6.63 -5.66
C THR A 65 -17.73 -7.34 -5.20
N ALA A 66 -17.09 -6.80 -4.15
CA ALA A 66 -16.02 -7.47 -3.42
C ALA A 66 -16.27 -7.35 -1.91
N MET A 67 -15.90 -8.37 -1.15
CA MET A 67 -16.13 -8.42 0.30
C MET A 67 -17.60 -8.13 0.70
N GLY A 68 -18.55 -8.62 -0.10
CA GLY A 68 -19.99 -8.40 0.13
C GLY A 68 -20.50 -6.98 -0.15
N ARG A 69 -19.71 -6.13 -0.83
CA ARG A 69 -20.05 -4.73 -1.13
C ARG A 69 -19.79 -4.35 -2.57
N ARG A 70 -20.64 -3.45 -3.07
CA ARG A 70 -20.47 -2.87 -4.39
C ARG A 70 -19.36 -1.83 -4.39
N ILE A 71 -18.38 -2.02 -5.23
CA ILE A 71 -17.34 -1.05 -5.57
C ILE A 71 -17.79 -0.33 -6.83
N ASP A 72 -18.12 0.94 -6.72
CA ASP A 72 -18.60 1.81 -7.79
C ASP A 72 -17.61 2.91 -8.14
N ALA A 73 -16.60 3.13 -7.30
CA ALA A 73 -15.51 4.06 -7.54
C ALA A 73 -14.21 3.60 -6.85
N VAL A 74 -13.07 3.98 -7.43
CA VAL A 74 -11.73 3.85 -6.84
C VAL A 74 -11.06 5.22 -6.90
N LEU A 75 -10.56 5.70 -5.74
CA LEU A 75 -9.94 7.01 -5.61
C LEU A 75 -8.43 6.89 -5.78
N PHE A 76 -7.82 7.79 -6.52
CA PHE A 76 -6.37 7.95 -6.60
C PHE A 76 -5.97 9.24 -5.90
N LEU A 77 -5.13 9.11 -4.89
CA LEU A 77 -4.74 10.18 -3.98
C LEU A 77 -3.22 10.36 -4.01
N TRP A 78 -2.79 11.60 -3.87
CA TRP A 78 -1.39 11.95 -3.62
C TRP A 78 -1.28 12.80 -2.36
N ALA A 79 -0.37 12.41 -1.46
CA ALA A 79 -0.08 13.15 -0.25
C ALA A 79 1.38 13.61 -0.22
N SER A 80 1.58 14.91 -0.06
CA SER A 80 2.87 15.48 0.26
C SER A 80 3.08 15.43 1.76
N LEU A 81 4.18 14.84 2.19
CA LEU A 81 4.58 14.73 3.58
C LEU A 81 5.79 15.62 3.83
N GLY A 82 5.85 16.23 4.99
CA GLY A 82 7.06 16.95 5.44
C GLY A 82 8.26 15.99 5.56
N ASN A 83 9.15 16.26 6.48
CA ASN A 83 10.35 15.44 6.70
C ASN A 83 10.06 14.20 7.59
N THR A 84 8.95 13.50 7.37
CA THR A 84 8.57 12.33 8.18
C THR A 84 8.99 11.02 7.52
N ARG A 85 9.28 10.02 8.38
CA ARG A 85 9.50 8.63 7.97
C ARG A 85 8.26 7.75 8.18
N ALA A 86 7.22 8.29 8.81
CA ALA A 86 6.03 7.53 9.22
C ALA A 86 4.99 7.44 8.07
N LEU A 87 5.41 6.91 6.93
CA LEU A 87 4.56 6.80 5.74
C LEU A 87 3.38 5.85 5.96
N GLU A 88 3.63 4.66 6.50
CA GLU A 88 2.59 3.62 6.66
C GLU A 88 1.47 4.03 7.63
N SER A 89 1.82 4.64 8.77
CA SER A 89 0.81 5.07 9.75
C SER A 89 -0.09 6.17 9.20
N THR A 90 0.45 7.08 8.39
CA THR A 90 -0.31 8.14 7.72
C THR A 90 -1.21 7.54 6.64
N ALA A 91 -0.74 6.53 5.89
CA ALA A 91 -1.53 5.83 4.88
C ALA A 91 -2.82 5.25 5.47
N THR A 92 -2.71 4.51 6.58
CA THR A 92 -3.86 3.91 7.26
C THR A 92 -4.91 4.96 7.66
N ILE A 93 -4.46 6.11 8.19
CA ILE A 93 -5.36 7.20 8.56
C ILE A 93 -6.06 7.77 7.32
N VAL A 94 -5.31 8.07 6.26
CA VAL A 94 -5.88 8.65 5.03
C VAL A 94 -6.89 7.71 4.40
N HIS A 95 -6.55 6.43 4.22
CA HIS A 95 -7.48 5.44 3.68
C HIS A 95 -8.76 5.34 4.51
N GLY A 96 -8.64 5.40 5.85
CA GLY A 96 -9.79 5.38 6.77
C GLY A 96 -10.73 6.58 6.63
N CYS A 97 -10.30 7.69 6.05
CA CYS A 97 -11.13 8.85 5.80
C CYS A 97 -12.04 8.70 4.57
N PHE A 98 -11.75 7.74 3.68
CA PHE A 98 -12.48 7.57 2.44
C PHE A 98 -13.34 6.31 2.44
N PRO A 99 -14.57 6.44 1.96
CA PRO A 99 -15.53 5.33 1.95
C PRO A 99 -15.41 4.43 0.72
N HIS A 100 -14.63 4.81 -0.25
CA HIS A 100 -14.35 4.04 -1.46
C HIS A 100 -12.94 3.46 -1.39
N PRO A 101 -12.67 2.33 -2.03
CA PRO A 101 -11.32 1.87 -2.25
C PRO A 101 -10.43 2.98 -2.75
N SER A 102 -9.21 3.04 -2.27
CA SER A 102 -8.30 4.12 -2.62
C SER A 102 -6.88 3.64 -2.80
N VAL A 103 -6.18 4.29 -3.69
CA VAL A 103 -4.75 4.19 -3.91
C VAL A 103 -4.13 5.50 -3.47
N LEU A 104 -3.15 5.45 -2.58
CA LEU A 104 -2.49 6.61 -2.03
C LEU A 104 -0.99 6.56 -2.35
N ILE A 105 -0.52 7.60 -3.00
CA ILE A 105 0.90 7.87 -3.22
C ILE A 105 1.33 8.91 -2.21
N GLN A 106 2.33 8.59 -1.41
CA GLN A 106 2.91 9.51 -0.43
C GLN A 106 4.33 9.84 -0.82
N GLU A 107 4.67 11.12 -0.81
CA GLU A 107 6.01 11.61 -1.12
C GLU A 107 6.49 12.56 -0.01
N ASN A 108 7.70 12.33 0.51
CA ASN A 108 8.30 13.24 1.48
C ASN A 108 9.29 14.22 0.83
N THR A 109 9.75 15.19 1.58
CA THR A 109 10.70 16.20 1.09
C THR A 109 12.06 15.65 0.67
N ARG A 110 12.38 14.41 1.03
CA ARG A 110 13.60 13.69 0.61
C ARG A 110 13.42 12.98 -0.75
N GLY A 111 12.21 13.00 -1.28
CA GLY A 111 11.83 12.25 -2.46
C GLY A 111 11.57 10.77 -2.18
N ASP A 112 11.33 10.41 -0.91
CA ASP A 112 10.88 9.07 -0.57
C ASP A 112 9.40 8.93 -0.93
N VAL A 113 9.02 7.87 -1.61
CA VAL A 113 7.66 7.58 -2.08
C VAL A 113 7.18 6.27 -1.44
N CYS A 114 6.02 6.20 -0.97
CA CYS A 114 5.33 4.99 -0.57
C CYS A 114 4.00 4.94 -1.31
N VAL A 115 3.70 3.82 -1.90
CA VAL A 115 2.40 3.57 -2.53
C VAL A 115 1.63 2.60 -1.66
N SER A 116 0.39 2.91 -1.40
CA SER A 116 -0.53 2.03 -0.67
C SER A 116 -1.87 1.97 -1.37
N ALA A 117 -2.58 0.85 -1.21
CA ALA A 117 -3.95 0.69 -1.65
C ALA A 117 -4.78 0.08 -0.54
N ALA A 118 -6.04 0.46 -0.45
CA ALA A 118 -6.95 -0.07 0.54
C ALA A 118 -8.30 -0.43 -0.06
N LEU A 119 -8.79 -1.60 0.31
CA LEU A 119 -10.20 -1.98 0.24
C LEU A 119 -10.88 -1.52 1.52
N THR A 120 -11.71 -0.51 1.42
CA THR A 120 -12.48 0.00 2.56
C THR A 120 -13.89 -0.55 2.53
N SER A 121 -14.41 -0.92 3.69
CA SER A 121 -15.79 -1.30 3.87
C SER A 121 -16.51 -0.30 4.75
N ARG A 122 -17.67 0.18 4.29
CA ARG A 122 -18.50 1.15 5.00
C ARG A 122 -19.51 0.46 5.89
N ARG A 123 -19.72 1.00 7.08
CA ARG A 123 -20.96 0.80 7.84
C ARG A 123 -21.65 2.14 8.03
N LYS A 124 -22.95 2.15 7.78
CA LYS A 124 -23.78 3.32 8.09
C LYS A 124 -24.04 3.32 9.59
N ARG A 125 -23.56 4.31 10.33
CA ARG A 125 -23.91 4.55 11.73
C ARG A 125 -24.86 5.75 11.82
N ALA A 126 -25.60 5.86 12.91
CA ALA A 126 -26.53 6.97 13.13
C ALA A 126 -25.85 8.35 13.09
N ALA A 127 -24.55 8.43 13.40
CA ALA A 127 -23.76 9.66 13.41
C ALA A 127 -22.94 9.90 12.13
N GLY A 128 -23.05 9.05 11.09
CA GLY A 128 -22.26 9.20 9.86
C GLY A 128 -21.76 7.90 9.26
N LEU A 129 -20.75 7.98 8.40
CA LEU A 129 -20.11 6.85 7.75
C LEU A 129 -18.87 6.45 8.55
N SER A 130 -18.78 5.18 8.95
CA SER A 130 -17.55 4.62 9.53
C SER A 130 -16.96 3.55 8.62
N VAL A 131 -15.63 3.44 8.62
CA VAL A 131 -14.91 2.35 7.97
C VAL A 131 -14.78 1.22 8.99
N ASP A 132 -15.48 0.10 8.78
CA ASP A 132 -15.52 -1.01 9.73
C ASP A 132 -14.46 -2.08 9.45
N ALA A 133 -14.04 -2.21 8.19
CA ALA A 133 -12.99 -3.13 7.81
C ALA A 133 -12.11 -2.45 6.74
N MET A 134 -10.81 -2.58 6.90
CA MET A 134 -9.85 -2.03 5.97
C MET A 134 -8.72 -3.04 5.79
N GLU A 135 -8.49 -3.41 4.53
CA GLU A 135 -7.31 -4.13 4.12
C GLU A 135 -6.38 -3.12 3.43
N VAL A 136 -5.14 -3.02 3.90
CA VAL A 136 -4.15 -2.08 3.36
C VAL A 136 -2.91 -2.86 2.97
N ASP A 137 -2.54 -2.77 1.69
CA ASP A 137 -1.21 -3.15 1.24
C ASP A 137 -0.35 -1.91 1.06
N THR A 138 0.86 -1.94 1.56
CA THR A 138 1.78 -0.80 1.55
C THR A 138 3.13 -1.22 1.00
N SER A 139 3.64 -0.51 -0.01
CA SER A 139 5.03 -0.67 -0.43
C SER A 139 5.95 0.04 0.57
N VAL A 140 7.08 -0.59 0.88
CA VAL A 140 8.05 -0.07 1.85
C VAL A 140 9.18 0.62 1.12
N GLY A 141 9.39 1.90 1.41
CA GLY A 141 10.57 2.67 1.01
C GLY A 141 10.58 3.13 -0.44
N LEU A 142 11.73 3.73 -0.81
CA LEU A 142 11.82 4.41 -2.01
C LEU A 142 12.78 3.89 -2.94
N TRP A 143 12.30 3.46 -4.04
CA TRP A 143 13.12 2.84 -5.05
C TRP A 143 12.98 3.47 -6.43
N ARG A 144 12.43 4.67 -6.48
CA ARG A 144 12.20 5.40 -7.73
C ARG A 144 13.42 5.48 -8.66
N ARG A 145 14.63 5.45 -8.08
CA ARG A 145 15.89 5.51 -8.82
C ARG A 145 16.50 4.15 -9.12
N THR A 146 15.97 3.08 -8.54
CA THR A 146 16.42 1.71 -8.77
C THR A 146 15.63 1.07 -9.91
N GLU A 147 16.20 0.06 -10.55
CA GLU A 147 15.49 -0.69 -11.59
C GLU A 147 14.23 -1.36 -11.04
N GLN A 148 14.26 -1.86 -9.80
CA GLN A 148 13.11 -2.42 -9.11
C GLN A 148 11.98 -1.39 -8.94
N GLY A 149 12.33 -0.16 -8.52
CA GLY A 149 11.37 0.91 -8.34
C GLY A 149 10.76 1.39 -9.65
N LYS A 150 11.57 1.44 -10.73
CA LYS A 150 11.08 1.75 -12.08
C LYS A 150 10.12 0.67 -12.56
N ALA A 151 10.50 -0.61 -12.42
CA ALA A 151 9.66 -1.74 -12.80
C ALA A 151 8.32 -1.75 -12.03
N PHE A 152 8.38 -1.52 -10.71
CA PHE A 152 7.18 -1.37 -9.88
C PHE A 152 6.28 -0.22 -10.37
N LEU A 153 6.81 0.98 -10.54
CA LEU A 153 6.02 2.13 -10.97
C LEU A 153 5.44 1.92 -12.39
N SER A 154 6.21 1.32 -13.29
CA SER A 154 5.68 0.96 -14.63
C SER A 154 4.57 -0.07 -14.54
N SER A 155 4.63 -1.01 -13.60
CA SER A 155 3.57 -1.98 -13.40
C SER A 155 2.26 -1.37 -12.90
N LEU A 156 2.30 -0.17 -12.29
CA LEU A 156 1.11 0.55 -11.83
C LEU A 156 0.46 1.41 -12.92
N ALA A 157 0.99 1.43 -14.15
CA ALA A 157 0.37 2.15 -15.26
C ALA A 157 -1.04 1.60 -15.52
N PHE A 158 -2.00 2.50 -15.72
CA PHE A 158 -3.42 2.17 -15.77
C PHE A 158 -3.77 1.14 -16.84
N ASP A 159 -3.08 1.18 -17.98
CA ASP A 159 -3.26 0.27 -19.11
C ASP A 159 -2.73 -1.14 -18.86
N THR A 160 -1.88 -1.31 -17.85
CA THR A 160 -1.33 -2.64 -17.45
C THR A 160 -2.18 -3.33 -16.39
N LEU A 161 -3.16 -2.64 -15.81
CA LEU A 161 -3.99 -3.16 -14.72
C LEU A 161 -5.14 -4.03 -15.23
N ASP A 162 -5.64 -4.91 -14.38
CA ASP A 162 -6.83 -5.73 -14.67
C ASP A 162 -8.11 -4.86 -14.66
N GLN A 163 -8.60 -4.52 -15.84
CA GLN A 163 -9.75 -3.62 -16.04
C GLN A 163 -11.08 -4.36 -16.20
N ARG A 164 -11.17 -5.66 -15.92
CA ARG A 164 -12.43 -6.43 -16.04
C ARG A 164 -13.53 -5.87 -15.14
N SER A 165 -13.19 -5.32 -13.97
CA SER A 165 -14.09 -4.57 -13.09
C SER A 165 -13.28 -3.75 -12.08
N LEU A 166 -13.95 -2.81 -11.39
CA LEU A 166 -13.33 -2.00 -10.33
C LEU A 166 -12.80 -2.86 -9.17
N ALA A 167 -13.41 -4.01 -8.90
CA ALA A 167 -12.92 -4.95 -7.90
C ALA A 167 -11.60 -5.61 -8.35
N HIS A 168 -11.53 -6.06 -9.61
CA HIS A 168 -10.32 -6.64 -10.18
C HIS A 168 -9.18 -5.61 -10.25
N LEU A 169 -9.47 -4.39 -10.68
CA LEU A 169 -8.50 -3.29 -10.72
C LEU A 169 -7.91 -3.02 -9.33
N THR A 170 -8.76 -2.95 -8.30
CA THR A 170 -8.27 -2.71 -6.93
C THR A 170 -7.43 -3.88 -6.41
N ALA A 171 -7.89 -5.11 -6.64
CA ALA A 171 -7.16 -6.31 -6.21
C ALA A 171 -5.79 -6.44 -6.92
N ASP A 172 -5.73 -6.12 -8.21
CA ASP A 172 -4.48 -6.14 -8.99
C ASP A 172 -3.50 -5.07 -8.50
N MET A 173 -4.00 -3.84 -8.21
CA MET A 173 -3.18 -2.79 -7.57
C MET A 173 -2.60 -3.24 -6.24
N MET A 174 -3.41 -3.83 -5.36
CA MET A 174 -2.95 -4.35 -4.07
C MET A 174 -1.91 -5.45 -4.25
N ALA A 175 -2.13 -6.37 -5.17
CA ALA A 175 -1.16 -7.43 -5.48
C ALA A 175 0.19 -6.86 -5.92
N ARG A 176 0.20 -5.88 -6.84
CA ARG A 176 1.44 -5.23 -7.32
C ARG A 176 2.17 -4.47 -6.22
N ILE A 177 1.43 -3.79 -5.32
CA ILE A 177 2.01 -3.13 -4.14
C ILE A 177 2.62 -4.17 -3.19
N ARG A 178 1.97 -5.32 -3.00
CA ARG A 178 2.50 -6.45 -2.22
C ARG A 178 3.80 -7.00 -2.82
N LEU A 179 3.87 -7.13 -4.17
CA LEU A 179 5.09 -7.50 -4.87
C LEU A 179 6.23 -6.50 -4.65
N ALA A 180 5.93 -5.21 -4.51
CA ALA A 180 6.94 -4.21 -4.19
C ALA A 180 7.59 -4.42 -2.81
N ARG A 181 6.82 -4.91 -1.82
CA ARG A 181 7.39 -5.32 -0.51
C ARG A 181 8.30 -6.53 -0.67
N VAL A 182 7.88 -7.50 -1.49
CA VAL A 182 8.69 -8.69 -1.78
C VAL A 182 9.96 -8.32 -2.54
N ALA A 183 9.89 -7.41 -3.49
CA ALA A 183 11.05 -6.94 -4.26
C ALA A 183 12.18 -6.40 -3.36
N HIS A 184 11.81 -5.80 -2.23
CA HIS A 184 12.78 -5.34 -1.23
C HIS A 184 13.55 -6.49 -0.57
N LEU A 185 12.94 -7.67 -0.49
CA LEU A 185 13.52 -8.86 0.12
C LEU A 185 14.35 -9.68 -0.87
N VAL A 186 13.86 -9.81 -2.11
CA VAL A 186 14.50 -10.66 -3.15
C VAL A 186 15.50 -9.91 -4.03
N GLY A 187 15.48 -8.57 -4.04
CA GLY A 187 16.44 -7.77 -4.81
C GLY A 187 16.02 -7.45 -6.24
N PHE A 188 14.85 -7.92 -6.71
CA PHE A 188 14.25 -7.59 -8.00
C PHE A 188 12.74 -7.46 -7.86
N TYR A 189 12.07 -6.77 -8.79
CA TYR A 189 10.60 -6.71 -8.81
C TYR A 189 10.08 -7.91 -9.61
N PRO A 190 9.33 -8.83 -8.96
CA PRO A 190 8.80 -10.00 -9.64
C PRO A 190 7.78 -9.61 -10.71
N ASP A 191 7.73 -10.38 -11.82
CA ASP A 191 6.72 -10.16 -12.86
C ASP A 191 5.32 -10.42 -12.29
N PRO A 192 4.40 -9.44 -12.30
CA PRO A 192 3.04 -9.61 -11.80
C PRO A 192 2.28 -10.75 -12.47
N GLU A 193 2.53 -11.04 -13.75
CA GLU A 193 1.83 -12.12 -14.46
C GLU A 193 2.25 -13.50 -13.94
N LEU A 194 3.55 -13.70 -13.71
CA LEU A 194 4.05 -14.96 -13.11
C LEU A 194 3.53 -15.14 -11.68
N CYS A 195 3.31 -14.03 -10.98
CA CYS A 195 2.85 -14.03 -9.59
C CYS A 195 1.34 -14.24 -9.42
N ARG A 196 0.56 -14.44 -10.50
CA ARG A 196 -0.87 -14.79 -10.44
C ARG A 196 -1.12 -16.27 -10.15
N SER A 197 -0.11 -17.12 -10.28
CA SER A 197 -0.25 -18.55 -9.93
C SER A 197 -0.57 -18.72 -8.44
N PRO A 198 -1.58 -19.52 -8.06
CA PRO A 198 -1.95 -19.75 -6.66
C PRO A 198 -0.76 -20.18 -5.78
N ASP A 199 0.12 -21.01 -6.32
CA ASP A 199 1.30 -21.49 -5.60
C ASP A 199 2.30 -20.36 -5.32
N VAL A 200 2.47 -19.43 -6.27
CA VAL A 200 3.35 -18.27 -6.08
C VAL A 200 2.72 -17.27 -5.13
N VAL A 201 1.40 -17.04 -5.21
CA VAL A 201 0.66 -16.21 -4.25
C VAL A 201 0.86 -16.73 -2.83
N ALA A 202 0.64 -18.03 -2.61
CA ALA A 202 0.83 -18.65 -1.30
C ALA A 202 2.29 -18.54 -0.80
N LEU A 203 3.26 -18.65 -1.70
CA LEU A 203 4.69 -18.47 -1.36
C LEU A 203 4.99 -17.03 -0.95
N ILE A 204 4.43 -16.04 -1.64
CA ILE A 204 4.56 -14.62 -1.32
C ILE A 204 3.97 -14.32 0.05
N GLU A 205 2.77 -14.80 0.33
CA GLU A 205 2.11 -14.62 1.63
C GLU A 205 2.95 -15.25 2.75
N CYS A 206 3.39 -16.49 2.55
CA CYS A 206 4.27 -17.19 3.50
C CYS A 206 5.59 -16.43 3.74
N LEU A 207 6.21 -15.86 2.69
CA LEU A 207 7.43 -15.05 2.82
C LEU A 207 7.18 -13.80 3.66
N LEU A 208 6.10 -13.07 3.40
CA LEU A 208 5.75 -11.85 4.15
C LEU A 208 5.43 -12.14 5.62
N GLU A 209 4.73 -13.25 5.91
CA GLU A 209 4.48 -13.70 7.29
C GLU A 209 5.78 -14.03 8.02
N ARG A 210 6.67 -14.80 7.39
CA ARG A 210 7.98 -15.15 7.97
C ARG A 210 8.83 -13.92 8.22
N GLN A 211 8.85 -12.97 7.28
CA GLN A 211 9.53 -11.69 7.46
C GLN A 211 8.96 -10.91 8.64
N SER A 212 7.64 -10.81 8.74
CA SER A 212 6.97 -10.16 9.87
C SER A 212 7.34 -10.81 11.22
N ARG A 213 7.33 -12.13 11.26
CA ARG A 213 7.75 -12.90 12.46
C ARG A 213 9.20 -12.62 12.83
N GLN A 214 10.09 -12.60 11.83
CA GLN A 214 11.51 -12.30 12.05
C GLN A 214 11.69 -10.88 12.60
N ASP A 215 10.96 -9.90 12.08
CA ASP A 215 11.04 -8.51 12.53
C ASP A 215 10.49 -8.32 13.95
N GLN A 216 9.41 -9.02 14.29
CA GLN A 216 8.89 -9.05 15.67
C GLN A 216 9.92 -9.63 16.65
N LEU A 217 10.55 -10.75 16.32
CA LEU A 217 11.58 -11.35 17.18
C LEU A 217 12.82 -10.44 17.30
N ARG A 218 13.22 -9.77 16.22
CA ARG A 218 14.30 -8.76 16.24
C ARG A 218 13.94 -7.56 17.12
N ALA A 219 12.71 -7.09 17.04
CA ALA A 219 12.25 -5.97 17.84
C ALA A 219 12.25 -6.34 19.34
N GLN A 220 11.78 -7.53 19.70
CA GLN A 220 11.84 -8.06 21.07
C GLN A 220 13.29 -8.18 21.56
N TRP A 221 14.19 -8.71 20.71
CA TRP A 221 15.62 -8.81 21.03
C TRP A 221 16.26 -7.46 21.34
N LYS A 222 15.89 -6.43 20.60
CA LYS A 222 16.45 -5.06 20.70
C LYS A 222 15.73 -4.18 21.72
N ALA A 223 14.60 -4.63 22.29
CA ALA A 223 13.82 -3.81 23.19
C ALA A 223 14.62 -3.41 24.44
N ARG A 224 14.43 -2.14 24.87
CA ARG A 224 15.02 -1.63 26.11
C ARG A 224 14.40 -2.41 27.27
N GLY A 225 15.24 -2.98 28.14
CA GLY A 225 14.78 -3.78 29.28
C GLY A 225 14.80 -5.30 29.04
N THR A 226 15.02 -5.79 27.83
CA THR A 226 15.19 -7.21 27.57
C THR A 226 16.44 -7.74 28.29
N THR A 227 16.24 -8.67 29.22
CA THR A 227 17.33 -9.28 30.01
C THR A 227 18.20 -10.19 29.14
N GLN A 228 19.42 -10.47 29.59
CA GLN A 228 20.32 -11.41 28.92
C GLN A 228 19.70 -12.82 28.81
N ARG A 229 18.95 -13.27 29.83
CA ARG A 229 18.25 -14.55 29.80
C ARG A 229 17.17 -14.61 28.73
N GLU A 230 16.41 -13.53 28.56
CA GLU A 230 15.38 -13.41 27.50
C GLU A 230 16.03 -13.38 26.11
N ARG A 231 17.12 -12.65 25.94
CA ARG A 231 17.87 -12.65 24.66
C ARG A 231 18.37 -14.05 24.31
N LEU A 232 18.90 -14.80 25.27
CA LEU A 232 19.31 -16.19 25.02
C LEU A 232 18.13 -17.06 24.59
N ARG A 233 16.94 -16.89 25.18
CA ARG A 233 15.72 -17.61 24.77
C ARG A 233 15.25 -17.24 23.36
N LEU A 234 15.42 -15.98 22.95
CA LEU A 234 15.03 -15.52 21.62
C LEU A 234 16.02 -15.91 20.52
N ARG A 235 17.24 -16.34 20.85
CA ARG A 235 18.30 -16.65 19.89
C ARG A 235 17.91 -17.75 18.90
N ILE A 236 17.39 -18.87 19.42
CA ILE A 236 17.01 -20.03 18.58
C ILE A 236 15.81 -19.68 17.70
N PRO A 237 14.66 -19.18 18.21
CA PRO A 237 13.53 -18.80 17.39
C PRO A 237 13.88 -17.75 16.32
N LEU A 238 14.77 -16.81 16.64
CA LEU A 238 15.22 -15.82 15.67
C LEU A 238 16.07 -16.44 14.56
N ALA A 239 16.99 -17.33 14.89
CA ALA A 239 17.83 -18.03 13.90
C ALA A 239 16.97 -18.91 12.98
N GLU A 240 15.97 -19.61 13.51
CA GLU A 240 15.02 -20.41 12.74
C GLU A 240 14.18 -19.52 11.80
N ALA A 241 13.63 -18.42 12.30
CA ALA A 241 12.86 -17.48 11.50
C ALA A 241 13.71 -16.90 10.34
N MET A 242 14.97 -16.55 10.60
CA MET A 242 15.91 -16.10 9.59
C MET A 242 16.18 -17.16 8.51
N SER A 243 16.39 -18.41 8.92
CA SER A 243 16.62 -19.53 8.01
C SER A 243 15.40 -19.80 7.14
N GLN A 244 14.20 -19.78 7.73
CA GLN A 244 12.94 -19.99 7.01
C GLN A 244 12.66 -18.86 6.01
N THR A 245 12.95 -17.60 6.38
CA THR A 245 12.81 -16.45 5.49
C THR A 245 13.76 -16.56 4.32
N LYS A 246 15.02 -16.93 4.58
CA LYS A 246 16.04 -17.13 3.52
C LYS A 246 15.61 -18.21 2.53
N ALA A 247 15.15 -19.37 3.01
CA ALA A 247 14.67 -20.45 2.15
C ALA A 247 13.48 -20.02 1.28
N ALA A 248 12.56 -19.23 1.82
CA ALA A 248 11.43 -18.71 1.04
C ALA A 248 11.88 -17.69 -0.03
N ILE A 249 12.87 -16.86 0.26
CA ILE A 249 13.50 -15.95 -0.71
C ILE A 249 14.15 -16.74 -1.85
N GLU A 250 14.94 -17.76 -1.53
CA GLU A 250 15.60 -18.60 -2.52
C GLU A 250 14.59 -19.31 -3.44
N GLU A 251 13.52 -19.84 -2.87
CA GLU A 251 12.45 -20.50 -3.63
C GLU A 251 11.71 -19.51 -4.54
N LEU A 252 11.38 -18.32 -4.05
CA LEU A 252 10.72 -17.30 -4.86
C LEU A 252 11.63 -16.79 -5.98
N THR A 253 12.93 -16.61 -5.69
CA THR A 253 13.93 -16.24 -6.70
C THR A 253 14.05 -17.29 -7.78
N ARG A 254 14.01 -18.57 -7.42
CA ARG A 254 14.04 -19.68 -8.37
C ARG A 254 12.82 -19.72 -9.31
N ARG A 255 11.64 -19.32 -8.81
CA ARG A 255 10.38 -19.35 -9.58
C ARG A 255 10.12 -18.10 -10.41
N CYS A 256 10.50 -16.95 -9.89
CA CYS A 256 10.15 -15.63 -10.45
C CYS A 256 11.36 -14.73 -10.71
N GLY A 257 12.56 -15.23 -10.50
CA GLY A 257 13.79 -14.50 -10.76
C GLY A 257 14.05 -14.32 -12.25
N PRO A 258 14.82 -13.26 -12.58
CA PRO A 258 15.25 -13.00 -13.96
C PRO A 258 16.21 -14.08 -14.48
#